data_6e42ea009587c07bd2e5530e6f5d8e4b
#
_entry.id   6e42ea009587c07bd2e5530e6f5d8e4b
#
_cell.length_a   1.000
_cell.length_b   1.000
_cell.length_c   1.000
_cell.angle_alpha   90.00
_cell.angle_beta   90.00
_cell.angle_gamma   90.00
#
_symmetry.space_group_name_H-M   'P 1'
#
loop_
_entity.id
_entity.type
_entity.pdbx_description
1 polymer ?
#
loop_
_entity_poly.entity_id
_entity_poly.type
_entity_poly.pdbx_seq_one_letter_code
_entity_poly.pdbx_strand_id
1 'polypeptide(L)'
;MIKKISRYTLQQIFIESLEECDSFRIIDGLNPFHIMLNGKELYIYIKNLSPAYFTNPDVWRVQLPKKEEFDTIKEGEIDFVLLGYDADNDVYTTWHPKWTKQRLNNGESVSFYSRLSLQEEVASSQDIKRLSLNNDGEVIAFPREHLEFILSNLKTFFQDDSDYVAMGSKRRPEAN
;
A
#
# COMPACT_ATOMS: atom_id res chain seq x y z
N MET A 1 -4.00 17.60 14.13
CA MET A 1 -2.77 17.69 13.29
C MET A 1 -2.44 16.33 12.74
N ILE A 2 -2.08 16.27 11.47
CA ILE A 2 -1.71 14.99 10.84
C ILE A 2 -0.27 14.65 11.22
N LYS A 3 -0.09 13.49 11.81
CA LYS A 3 1.24 13.00 12.16
C LYS A 3 1.94 12.48 10.91
N LYS A 4 3.14 12.96 10.64
CA LYS A 4 3.97 12.48 9.53
C LYS A 4 5.25 11.89 10.06
N ILE A 5 5.61 10.76 9.51
CA ILE A 5 6.76 9.98 9.95
C ILE A 5 7.75 9.91 8.79
N SER A 6 9.05 10.02 9.09
CA SER A 6 10.07 9.96 8.05
C SER A 6 10.09 8.58 7.41
N ARG A 7 10.59 8.51 6.18
CA ARG A 7 10.70 7.24 5.46
C ARG A 7 11.59 6.23 6.18
N TYR A 8 12.58 6.69 6.91
CA TYR A 8 13.47 5.83 7.69
C TYR A 8 12.70 5.20 8.86
N THR A 9 11.88 6.00 9.53
CA THR A 9 11.06 5.51 10.64
C THR A 9 9.96 4.58 10.14
N LEU A 10 9.37 4.88 8.98
CA LEU A 10 8.39 3.99 8.37
C LEU A 10 8.99 2.62 8.08
N GLN A 11 10.21 2.57 7.56
CA GLN A 11 10.90 1.30 7.33
C GLN A 11 11.16 0.59 8.65
N GLN A 12 11.55 1.32 9.69
CA GLN A 12 11.82 0.75 11.01
C GLN A 12 10.55 0.13 11.61
N ILE A 13 9.41 0.80 11.49
CA ILE A 13 8.12 0.27 11.94
C ILE A 13 7.79 -1.02 11.19
N PHE A 14 8.05 -1.05 9.89
CA PHE A 14 7.85 -2.25 9.07
C PHE A 14 8.72 -3.40 9.58
N ILE A 15 9.99 -3.15 9.83
CA ILE A 15 10.92 -4.17 10.33
C ILE A 15 10.43 -4.69 11.68
N GLU A 16 10.03 -3.80 12.59
CA GLU A 16 9.51 -4.19 13.89
C GLU A 16 8.25 -5.03 13.79
N SER A 17 7.43 -4.74 12.80
CA SER A 17 6.19 -5.50 12.57
C SER A 17 6.46 -6.95 12.16
N LEU A 18 7.66 -7.24 11.67
CA LEU A 18 8.05 -8.56 11.19
C LEU A 18 9.15 -9.21 12.05
N GLU A 19 9.45 -8.65 13.21
CA GLU A 19 10.57 -9.13 14.03
C GLU A 19 10.40 -10.56 14.53
N GLU A 20 9.15 -11.03 14.66
CA GLU A 20 8.87 -12.40 15.06
C GLU A 20 8.96 -13.39 13.89
N CYS A 21 9.18 -12.89 12.68
CA CYS A 21 9.22 -13.73 11.48
C CYS A 21 10.66 -14.10 11.16
N ASP A 22 11.01 -15.36 11.33
CA ASP A 22 12.38 -15.86 11.10
C ASP A 22 12.79 -15.81 9.63
N SER A 23 11.82 -15.84 8.70
CA SER A 23 12.07 -15.90 7.27
C SER A 23 11.98 -14.54 6.60
N PHE A 24 12.25 -13.48 7.33
CA PHE A 24 12.25 -12.12 6.81
C PHE A 24 13.65 -11.52 6.81
N ARG A 25 14.03 -10.88 5.70
CA ARG A 25 15.23 -10.05 5.67
C ARG A 25 15.10 -8.96 4.61
N ILE A 26 15.77 -7.85 4.84
CA ILE A 26 15.88 -6.79 3.85
C ILE A 26 17.09 -7.09 2.98
N ILE A 27 16.90 -7.00 1.66
CA ILE A 27 17.98 -7.18 0.70
C ILE A 27 18.68 -5.84 0.50
N ASP A 28 17.94 -4.79 0.11
CA ASP A 28 18.50 -3.45 -0.03
C ASP A 28 17.38 -2.41 -0.21
N GLY A 29 17.77 -1.15 -0.27
CA GLY A 29 16.89 -0.05 -0.63
C GLY A 29 16.13 0.56 0.53
N LEU A 30 15.40 1.62 0.24
CA LEU A 30 14.56 2.31 1.21
C LEU A 30 13.17 2.62 0.64
N ASN A 31 13.09 3.38 -0.44
CA ASN A 31 11.82 3.70 -1.11
C ASN A 31 12.01 3.58 -2.62
N PRO A 32 11.73 2.43 -3.20
CA PRO A 32 11.30 1.17 -2.55
C PRO A 32 12.44 0.39 -1.92
N PHE A 33 12.12 -0.54 -1.05
CA PHE A 33 13.12 -1.48 -0.57
C PHE A 33 12.73 -2.90 -0.96
N HIS A 34 13.74 -3.74 -1.09
CA HIS A 34 13.62 -5.11 -1.59
C HIS A 34 13.76 -6.05 -0.41
N ILE A 35 12.82 -6.98 -0.26
CA ILE A 35 12.82 -7.92 0.85
C ILE A 35 12.67 -9.35 0.38
N MET A 36 13.04 -10.26 1.26
CA MET A 36 12.68 -11.67 1.16
C MET A 36 11.79 -11.99 2.35
N LEU A 37 10.63 -12.56 2.11
CA LEU A 37 9.69 -12.96 3.17
C LEU A 37 9.11 -14.32 2.83
N ASN A 38 9.38 -15.29 3.71
CA ASN A 38 8.86 -16.66 3.54
C ASN A 38 9.17 -17.23 2.16
N GLY A 39 10.40 -16.99 1.67
CA GLY A 39 10.87 -17.49 0.39
C GLY A 39 10.39 -16.70 -0.83
N LYS A 40 9.72 -15.59 -0.63
CA LYS A 40 9.20 -14.77 -1.71
C LYS A 40 9.85 -13.39 -1.69
N GLU A 41 10.27 -12.91 -2.87
CA GLU A 41 10.79 -11.57 -3.02
C GLU A 41 9.66 -10.57 -3.22
N LEU A 42 9.77 -9.39 -2.59
CA LEU A 42 8.82 -8.30 -2.76
C LEU A 42 9.56 -6.97 -2.78
N TYR A 43 9.04 -6.03 -3.56
CA TYR A 43 9.39 -4.62 -3.41
C TYR A 43 8.34 -3.96 -2.52
N ILE A 44 8.80 -3.19 -1.55
CA ILE A 44 7.92 -2.51 -0.59
C ILE A 44 8.15 -1.01 -0.69
N TYR A 45 7.08 -0.26 -0.78
CA TYR A 45 7.12 1.20 -0.72
C TYR A 45 6.13 1.64 0.33
N ILE A 46 6.61 2.37 1.35
CA ILE A 46 5.75 2.82 2.46
C ILE A 46 5.66 4.33 2.44
N LYS A 47 4.45 4.84 2.56
CA LYS A 47 4.20 6.27 2.60
C LYS A 47 3.15 6.60 3.66
N ASN A 48 3.28 7.79 4.24
CA ASN A 48 2.22 8.26 5.14
C ASN A 48 0.92 8.42 4.36
N LEU A 49 -0.18 7.94 4.92
CA LEU A 49 -1.51 8.31 4.46
C LEU A 49 -1.81 9.73 4.90
N SER A 50 -2.44 10.48 4.03
CA SER A 50 -2.81 11.86 4.35
C SER A 50 -4.15 12.21 3.70
N PRO A 51 -4.85 13.25 4.23
CA PRO A 51 -6.08 13.70 3.60
C PRO A 51 -5.84 14.10 2.15
N ALA A 52 -6.79 13.80 1.29
CA ALA A 52 -6.72 14.21 -0.10
C ALA A 52 -7.14 15.67 -0.28
N TYR A 53 -7.78 16.24 0.73
CA TYR A 53 -8.31 17.61 0.72
C TYR A 53 -9.37 17.82 -0.36
N PHE A 54 -10.13 16.75 -0.64
CA PHE A 54 -11.30 16.82 -1.51
C PHE A 54 -12.49 17.36 -0.72
N THR A 55 -13.59 17.61 -1.41
CA THR A 55 -14.83 18.05 -0.76
C THR A 55 -15.27 17.08 0.33
N ASN A 56 -15.12 15.78 0.08
CA ASN A 56 -15.37 14.76 1.09
C ASN A 56 -14.12 14.60 1.96
N PRO A 57 -14.16 15.02 3.25
CA PRO A 57 -12.98 14.94 4.12
C PRO A 57 -12.59 13.53 4.50
N ASP A 58 -13.44 12.54 4.24
CA ASP A 58 -13.13 11.13 4.52
C ASP A 58 -12.15 10.54 3.50
N VAL A 59 -11.92 11.19 2.38
CA VAL A 59 -11.01 10.69 1.35
C VAL A 59 -9.57 10.98 1.75
N TRP A 60 -8.80 9.92 1.90
CA TRP A 60 -7.37 9.96 2.19
C TRP A 60 -6.62 9.26 1.06
N ARG A 61 -5.32 9.51 0.97
CA ARG A 61 -4.53 8.93 -0.13
C ARG A 61 -3.06 8.85 0.20
N VAL A 62 -2.35 8.03 -0.60
CA VAL A 62 -0.92 8.17 -0.80
C VAL A 62 -0.69 8.52 -2.26
N GLN A 63 0.39 9.27 -2.53
CA GLN A 63 0.80 9.59 -3.89
C GLN A 63 2.20 9.07 -4.12
N LEU A 64 2.40 8.38 -5.24
CA LEU A 64 3.72 7.92 -5.64
C LEU A 64 4.28 8.87 -6.68
N PRO A 65 5.51 9.37 -6.46
CA PRO A 65 6.15 10.20 -7.47
C PRO A 65 6.65 9.33 -8.63
N LYS A 66 6.99 9.97 -9.73
CA LYS A 66 7.67 9.30 -10.81
C LYS A 66 9.10 8.99 -10.39
N LYS A 67 9.57 7.77 -10.64
CA LYS A 67 10.93 7.34 -10.33
C LYS A 67 11.47 6.48 -11.47
N GLU A 68 12.74 6.70 -11.81
CA GLU A 68 13.38 5.95 -12.87
C GLU A 68 13.36 4.44 -12.61
N GLU A 69 13.65 4.03 -11.40
CA GLU A 69 13.68 2.61 -11.02
C GLU A 69 12.32 1.92 -11.13
N PHE A 70 11.22 2.67 -11.14
CA PHE A 70 9.89 2.08 -11.29
C PHE A 70 9.69 1.43 -12.65
N ASP A 71 10.36 1.91 -13.69
CA ASP A 71 10.23 1.31 -15.02
C ASP A 71 10.79 -0.12 -15.03
N THR A 72 11.91 -0.33 -14.39
CA THR A 72 12.51 -1.67 -14.26
C THR A 72 11.64 -2.59 -13.42
N ILE A 73 11.13 -2.08 -12.29
CA ILE A 73 10.25 -2.84 -11.41
C ILE A 73 8.99 -3.26 -12.15
N LYS A 74 8.43 -2.33 -12.93
CA LYS A 74 7.18 -2.53 -13.66
C LYS A 74 7.30 -3.68 -14.67
N GLU A 75 8.46 -3.84 -15.27
CA GLU A 75 8.71 -4.89 -16.27
C GLU A 75 9.10 -6.22 -15.65
N GLY A 76 9.50 -6.25 -14.39
CA GLY A 76 9.98 -7.47 -13.74
C GLY A 76 8.87 -8.33 -13.16
N GLU A 77 9.27 -9.48 -12.64
CA GLU A 77 8.36 -10.49 -12.11
C GLU A 77 8.05 -10.32 -10.61
N ILE A 78 8.85 -9.52 -9.91
CA ILE A 78 8.70 -9.33 -8.47
C ILE A 78 7.52 -8.40 -8.20
N ASP A 79 6.63 -8.79 -7.31
CA ASP A 79 5.47 -7.97 -6.94
C ASP A 79 5.91 -6.71 -6.20
N PHE A 80 5.18 -5.64 -6.46
CA PHE A 80 5.39 -4.35 -5.81
C PHE A 80 4.20 -4.10 -4.86
N VAL A 81 4.52 -3.89 -3.59
CA VAL A 81 3.50 -3.64 -2.56
C VAL A 81 3.62 -2.21 -2.07
N LEU A 82 2.56 -1.45 -2.24
CA LEU A 82 2.45 -0.11 -1.68
C LEU A 82 1.72 -0.19 -0.37
N LEU A 83 2.33 0.33 0.68
CA LEU A 83 1.71 0.42 2.01
C LEU A 83 1.51 1.89 2.36
N GLY A 84 0.27 2.26 2.63
CA GLY A 84 -0.04 3.55 3.25
C GLY A 84 -0.07 3.35 4.75
N TYR A 85 0.49 4.26 5.50
CA TYR A 85 0.50 4.15 6.96
C TYR A 85 -0.17 5.35 7.60
N ASP A 86 -1.17 5.06 8.41
CA ASP A 86 -1.86 6.05 9.25
C ASP A 86 -1.25 5.96 10.65
N ALA A 87 -0.38 6.92 10.97
CA ALA A 87 0.38 6.88 12.22
C ALA A 87 -0.50 7.12 13.44
N ASP A 88 -1.55 7.92 13.31
CA ASP A 88 -2.44 8.19 14.44
C ASP A 88 -3.25 6.97 14.82
N ASN A 89 -3.65 6.17 13.85
CA ASN A 89 -4.45 4.97 14.08
C ASN A 89 -3.62 3.69 14.12
N ASP A 90 -2.33 3.76 13.76
CA ASP A 90 -1.42 2.61 13.67
C ASP A 90 -1.99 1.54 12.73
N VAL A 91 -2.36 1.97 11.52
CA VAL A 91 -3.03 1.13 10.52
C VAL A 91 -2.31 1.25 9.19
N TYR A 92 -2.10 0.09 8.53
CA TYR A 92 -1.62 0.04 7.16
C TYR A 92 -2.78 -0.09 6.19
N THR A 93 -2.60 0.46 4.99
CA THR A 93 -3.48 0.18 3.85
C THR A 93 -2.66 -0.33 2.70
N THR A 94 -3.27 -1.16 1.84
CA THR A 94 -2.61 -1.64 0.64
C THR A 94 -3.66 -1.87 -0.45
N TRP A 95 -3.19 -1.96 -1.69
CA TRP A 95 -4.01 -2.09 -2.89
C TRP A 95 -3.51 -3.27 -3.70
N HIS A 96 -4.29 -3.69 -4.68
CA HIS A 96 -3.94 -4.84 -5.52
C HIS A 96 -2.53 -4.65 -6.10
N PRO A 97 -1.59 -5.58 -5.85
CA PRO A 97 -0.19 -5.39 -6.28
C PRO A 97 -0.02 -5.23 -7.79
N LYS A 98 -0.77 -5.98 -8.58
CA LYS A 98 -0.67 -5.87 -10.05
C LYS A 98 -1.20 -4.54 -10.55
N TRP A 99 -2.31 -4.09 -10.01
CA TRP A 99 -2.87 -2.79 -10.35
C TRP A 99 -1.91 -1.66 -9.96
N THR A 100 -1.35 -1.74 -8.76
CA THR A 100 -0.38 -0.77 -8.27
C THR A 100 0.84 -0.71 -9.20
N LYS A 101 1.39 -1.87 -9.51
CA LYS A 101 2.59 -1.98 -10.36
C LYS A 101 2.34 -1.39 -11.75
N GLN A 102 1.18 -1.68 -12.32
CA GLN A 102 0.81 -1.19 -13.64
C GLN A 102 0.71 0.33 -13.67
N ARG A 103 0.36 0.96 -12.57
CA ARG A 103 0.21 2.40 -12.46
C ARG A 103 1.50 3.15 -12.18
N LEU A 104 2.58 2.45 -11.85
CA LEU A 104 3.88 3.11 -11.60
C LEU A 104 4.29 3.93 -12.81
N ASN A 105 4.71 5.17 -12.57
CA ASN A 105 5.18 6.11 -13.61
C ASN A 105 4.12 6.49 -14.66
N ASN A 106 2.84 6.32 -14.36
CA ASN A 106 1.77 6.73 -15.27
C ASN A 106 1.48 8.23 -15.24
N GLY A 107 2.45 9.04 -14.85
CA GLY A 107 2.35 10.49 -14.74
C GLY A 107 3.38 10.98 -13.76
N GLU A 108 3.39 12.27 -13.50
CA GLU A 108 4.31 12.86 -12.52
C GLU A 108 4.05 12.33 -11.11
N SER A 109 2.79 12.00 -10.82
CA SER A 109 2.42 11.29 -9.61
C SER A 109 1.17 10.47 -9.86
N VAL A 110 0.98 9.40 -9.10
CA VAL A 110 -0.23 8.59 -9.12
C VAL A 110 -0.76 8.45 -7.71
N SER A 111 -2.08 8.52 -7.56
CA SER A 111 -2.73 8.50 -6.26
C SER A 111 -3.43 7.18 -6.02
N PHE A 112 -3.41 6.74 -4.76
CA PHE A 112 -4.08 5.54 -4.29
C PHE A 112 -4.92 5.94 -3.09
N TYR A 113 -6.21 5.63 -3.12
CA TYR A 113 -7.17 6.22 -2.19
C TYR A 113 -7.61 5.24 -1.11
N SER A 114 -7.91 5.80 0.05
CA SER A 114 -8.47 5.12 1.20
C SER A 114 -9.51 6.04 1.82
N ARG A 115 -10.04 5.63 2.97
CA ARG A 115 -11.01 6.42 3.73
C ARG A 115 -10.57 6.45 5.18
N LEU A 116 -10.64 7.63 5.78
CA LEU A 116 -10.35 7.75 7.21
C LEU A 116 -11.27 6.86 8.03
N SER A 117 -12.54 6.80 7.66
CA SER A 117 -13.52 5.95 8.36
C SER A 117 -13.11 4.48 8.37
N LEU A 118 -12.53 3.98 7.26
CA LEU A 118 -12.02 2.61 7.20
C LEU A 118 -10.83 2.44 8.17
N GLN A 119 -9.92 3.38 8.17
CA GLN A 119 -8.73 3.34 9.03
C GLN A 119 -9.12 3.37 10.51
N GLU A 120 -10.11 4.19 10.86
CA GLU A 120 -10.62 4.26 12.23
C GLU A 120 -11.34 2.98 12.63
N GLU A 121 -12.10 2.39 11.73
CA GLU A 121 -12.76 1.12 11.99
C GLU A 121 -11.76 0.01 12.28
N VAL A 122 -10.68 -0.05 11.50
CA VAL A 122 -9.61 -1.03 11.71
C VAL A 122 -8.93 -0.79 13.06
N ALA A 123 -8.64 0.46 13.40
CA ALA A 123 -8.02 0.79 14.67
C ALA A 123 -8.88 0.33 15.84
N SER A 124 -10.19 0.47 15.72
CA SER A 124 -11.15 0.09 16.76
C SER A 124 -11.33 -1.43 16.85
N SER A 125 -11.48 -2.12 15.72
CA SER A 125 -11.77 -3.55 15.69
C SER A 125 -10.53 -4.43 15.76
N GLN A 126 -9.39 -3.92 15.29
CA GLN A 126 -8.15 -4.68 15.11
C GLN A 126 -8.28 -5.82 14.10
N ASP A 127 -9.28 -5.73 13.21
CA ASP A 127 -9.51 -6.71 12.16
C ASP A 127 -9.00 -6.19 10.82
N ILE A 128 -8.80 -7.12 9.88
CA ILE A 128 -8.52 -6.78 8.48
C ILE A 128 -9.85 -6.40 7.85
N LYS A 129 -9.91 -5.25 7.18
CA LYS A 129 -11.13 -4.76 6.53
C LYS A 129 -10.84 -4.42 5.08
N ARG A 130 -11.86 -4.64 4.24
CA ARG A 130 -11.81 -4.38 2.80
C ARG A 130 -12.87 -3.36 2.44
N LEU A 131 -12.53 -2.44 1.53
CA LEU A 131 -13.48 -1.45 1.03
C LEU A 131 -13.32 -1.33 -0.48
N SER A 132 -14.43 -1.47 -1.20
CA SER A 132 -14.44 -1.25 -2.64
C SER A 132 -14.71 0.22 -2.92
N LEU A 133 -13.85 0.82 -3.73
CA LEU A 133 -13.94 2.23 -4.13
C LEU A 133 -14.33 2.26 -5.61
N ASN A 134 -15.25 3.12 -5.99
CA ASN A 134 -15.84 3.15 -7.32
C ASN A 134 -14.85 2.89 -8.45
N ASN A 135 -14.04 3.90 -8.81
CA ASN A 135 -13.09 3.79 -9.92
C ASN A 135 -11.67 3.51 -9.44
N ASP A 136 -11.49 3.30 -8.14
CA ASP A 136 -10.16 3.22 -7.52
C ASP A 136 -9.85 1.83 -6.96
N GLY A 137 -10.62 0.83 -7.36
CA GLY A 137 -10.39 -0.54 -6.95
C GLY A 137 -10.73 -0.78 -5.49
N GLU A 138 -10.05 -1.76 -4.92
CA GLU A 138 -10.24 -2.11 -3.51
C GLU A 138 -9.03 -1.66 -2.70
N VAL A 139 -9.31 -1.24 -1.47
CA VAL A 139 -8.27 -1.00 -0.48
C VAL A 139 -8.49 -1.97 0.67
N ILE A 140 -7.41 -2.53 1.20
CA ILE A 140 -7.43 -3.38 2.37
C ILE A 140 -6.68 -2.65 3.47
N ALA A 141 -7.28 -2.54 4.63
CA ALA A 141 -6.67 -1.90 5.79
C ALA A 141 -6.55 -2.91 6.93
N PHE A 142 -5.47 -2.80 7.69
CA PHE A 142 -5.18 -3.79 8.73
C PHE A 142 -4.23 -3.21 9.77
N PRO A 143 -4.28 -3.70 11.02
CA PRO A 143 -3.29 -3.31 12.01
C PRO A 143 -1.95 -3.98 11.71
N ARG A 144 -0.86 -3.41 12.18
CA ARG A 144 0.47 -3.91 11.81
C ARG A 144 0.75 -5.34 12.27
N GLU A 145 0.04 -5.83 13.27
CA GLU A 145 0.21 -7.23 13.71
C GLU A 145 -0.17 -8.24 12.62
N HIS A 146 -0.96 -7.82 11.62
CA HIS A 146 -1.36 -8.67 10.51
C HIS A 146 -0.50 -8.48 9.26
N LEU A 147 0.58 -7.72 9.35
CA LEU A 147 1.40 -7.41 8.17
C LEU A 147 1.97 -8.66 7.50
N GLU A 148 2.54 -9.58 8.27
CA GLU A 148 3.10 -10.80 7.69
C GLU A 148 2.02 -11.62 7.00
N PHE A 149 0.86 -11.73 7.63
CA PHE A 149 -0.26 -12.48 7.08
C PHE A 149 -0.72 -11.91 5.73
N ILE A 150 -0.86 -10.59 5.65
CA ILE A 150 -1.25 -9.92 4.40
C ILE A 150 -0.20 -10.14 3.32
N LEU A 151 1.07 -9.89 3.64
CA LEU A 151 2.15 -10.00 2.65
C LEU A 151 2.33 -11.44 2.14
N SER A 152 2.07 -12.41 3.00
CA SER A 152 2.20 -13.83 2.63
C SER A 152 0.99 -14.37 1.87
N ASN A 153 -0.11 -13.62 1.83
CA ASN A 153 -1.36 -14.08 1.24
C ASN A 153 -1.96 -13.09 0.24
N LEU A 154 -1.11 -12.32 -0.45
CA LEU A 154 -1.58 -11.28 -1.37
C LEU A 154 -2.53 -11.81 -2.43
N LYS A 155 -2.26 -13.00 -2.97
CA LYS A 155 -3.12 -13.60 -3.99
C LYS A 155 -4.50 -13.97 -3.45
N THR A 156 -4.58 -14.31 -2.19
CA THR A 156 -5.86 -14.62 -1.54
C THR A 156 -6.71 -13.35 -1.37
N PHE A 157 -6.06 -12.25 -0.99
CA PHE A 157 -6.76 -10.99 -0.78
C PHE A 157 -7.12 -10.29 -2.08
N PHE A 158 -6.36 -10.50 -3.15
CA PHE A 158 -6.54 -9.82 -4.43
C PHE A 158 -6.56 -10.86 -5.56
N GLN A 159 -7.70 -11.51 -5.75
CA GLN A 159 -7.81 -12.64 -6.69
C GLN A 159 -8.16 -12.25 -8.12
N ASP A 160 -8.87 -11.15 -8.30
CA ASP A 160 -9.42 -10.78 -9.60
C ASP A 160 -8.49 -9.85 -10.39
N ASP A 161 -7.42 -10.44 -10.92
CA ASP A 161 -6.35 -9.69 -11.59
C ASP A 161 -6.81 -8.98 -12.87
N SER A 162 -7.65 -9.64 -13.67
CA SER A 162 -8.01 -9.09 -14.99
C SER A 162 -8.82 -7.82 -14.90
N ASP A 163 -9.74 -7.74 -13.94
CA ASP A 163 -10.56 -6.54 -13.74
C ASP A 163 -9.70 -5.36 -13.30
N TYR A 164 -8.73 -5.62 -12.43
CA TYR A 164 -7.83 -4.57 -11.95
C TYR A 164 -6.92 -4.05 -13.05
N VAL A 165 -6.46 -4.90 -13.94
CA VAL A 165 -5.64 -4.48 -15.07
C VAL A 165 -6.45 -3.57 -15.98
N ALA A 166 -7.68 -3.93 -16.32
CA ALA A 166 -8.56 -3.11 -17.16
C ALA A 166 -8.88 -1.78 -16.48
N MET A 167 -9.15 -1.81 -15.18
CA MET A 167 -9.44 -0.61 -14.40
C MET A 167 -8.23 0.32 -14.36
N GLY A 168 -7.03 -0.22 -14.20
CA GLY A 168 -5.80 0.57 -14.13
C GLY A 168 -5.57 1.42 -15.35
N SER A 169 -5.92 0.92 -16.54
CA SER A 169 -5.71 1.66 -17.78
C SER A 169 -6.76 2.75 -18.02
N LYS A 170 -7.91 2.68 -17.36
CA LYS A 170 -9.01 3.63 -17.55
C LYS A 170 -9.27 4.51 -16.33
N ARG A 171 -8.52 4.29 -15.29
CA ARG A 171 -8.80 4.89 -14.02
C ARG A 171 -8.61 6.40 -14.01
N ARG A 172 -9.41 7.06 -13.23
CA ARG A 172 -9.19 8.46 -12.86
C ARG A 172 -9.48 8.61 -11.37
N PRO A 173 -8.90 9.64 -10.74
CA PRO A 173 -9.08 9.83 -9.31
C PRO A 173 -10.55 10.00 -8.94
N GLU A 174 -10.91 9.49 -7.77
CA GLU A 174 -12.21 9.74 -7.19
C GLU A 174 -12.22 11.16 -6.62
N ALA A 175 -13.22 11.94 -7.01
CA ALA A 175 -13.27 13.35 -6.64
C ALA A 175 -13.80 13.58 -5.24
N ASN A 176 -14.66 12.70 -4.75
CA ASN A 176 -15.26 12.88 -3.43
C ASN A 176 -15.43 11.55 -2.72
#